data_bcf4631c1c5eed35e0681f96affed374
#
_entry.id   bcf4631c1c5eed35e0681f96affed374
#
_cell.length_a   1.000
_cell.length_b   1.000
_cell.length_c   1.000
_cell.angle_alpha   90.00
_cell.angle_beta   90.00
_cell.angle_gamma   90.00
#
_symmetry.space_group_name_H-M   'P 1'
#
loop_
_entity.id
_entity.type
_entity.pdbx_description
1 polymer ?
#
loop_
_entity_poly.entity_id
_entity_poly.type
_entity_poly.pdbx_seq_one_letter_code
_entity_poly.pdbx_strand_id
1 'polypeptide(L)'
;RDLTKEGALGPATISEQEEETVAILGLLHDVCKAGVYHAETKRRRNPETGVWEDYLGYTFRDPLPLGHGEKSLYQIARFIRLEDHEALAIRWHMGAYDTAARTDLRDLSAAMDATPWVWRLHEADMCAAHIDERGTDE
;
A
#
# COMPACT_ATOMS: atom_id res chain seq x y z
N ARG A 1 -39.94 18.70 1.56
CA ARG A 1 -38.70 19.23 0.89
C ARG A 1 -38.33 18.27 -0.22
N ASP A 2 -38.43 18.78 -1.41
CA ASP A 2 -38.19 18.03 -2.64
C ASP A 2 -36.69 17.77 -2.83
N LEU A 3 -36.25 16.52 -2.69
CA LEU A 3 -34.84 16.05 -2.82
C LEU A 3 -34.44 15.82 -4.29
N THR A 4 -35.28 16.21 -5.25
CA THR A 4 -35.07 15.93 -6.67
C THR A 4 -34.33 17.04 -7.44
N LYS A 5 -33.78 18.05 -6.77
CA LYS A 5 -33.07 19.19 -7.37
C LYS A 5 -31.63 19.35 -6.94
N GLU A 6 -30.92 18.26 -6.67
CA GLU A 6 -29.47 18.33 -6.65
C GLU A 6 -28.98 17.96 -8.05
N GLY A 7 -28.37 18.96 -8.69
CA GLY A 7 -27.90 18.87 -10.05
C GLY A 7 -26.99 17.67 -10.24
N ALA A 8 -27.11 17.02 -11.38
CA ALA A 8 -26.19 16.01 -11.82
C ALA A 8 -24.76 16.58 -11.68
N LEU A 9 -23.99 16.03 -10.74
CA LEU A 9 -22.55 16.26 -10.69
C LEU A 9 -22.01 15.78 -12.03
N GLY A 10 -21.58 16.72 -12.86
CA GLY A 10 -20.82 16.40 -14.06
C GLY A 10 -19.62 15.53 -13.66
N PRO A 11 -18.97 14.83 -14.59
CA PRO A 11 -17.80 14.04 -14.29
C PRO A 11 -16.81 14.92 -13.51
N ALA A 12 -16.46 14.51 -12.29
CA ALA A 12 -15.49 15.24 -11.46
C ALA A 12 -14.20 15.32 -12.27
N THR A 13 -13.83 16.52 -12.69
CA THR A 13 -12.56 16.75 -13.39
C THR A 13 -11.48 16.76 -12.32
N ILE A 14 -10.65 15.72 -12.31
CA ILE A 14 -9.46 15.64 -11.46
C ILE A 14 -8.49 16.72 -11.93
N SER A 15 -7.93 17.50 -11.02
CA SER A 15 -6.90 18.49 -11.33
C SER A 15 -5.58 17.78 -11.67
N GLU A 16 -4.71 18.44 -12.44
CA GLU A 16 -3.39 17.92 -12.79
C GLU A 16 -2.56 17.56 -11.54
N GLN A 17 -2.68 18.36 -10.49
CA GLN A 17 -2.00 18.09 -9.20
C GLN A 17 -2.57 16.86 -8.50
N GLU A 18 -3.87 16.61 -8.56
CA GLU A 18 -4.47 15.39 -8.01
C GLU A 18 -4.07 14.15 -8.83
N GLU A 19 -3.92 14.28 -10.14
CA GLU A 19 -3.41 13.20 -11.01
C GLU A 19 -1.97 12.84 -10.63
N GLU A 20 -1.11 13.84 -10.40
CA GLU A 20 0.26 13.63 -9.94
C GLU A 20 0.29 12.92 -8.58
N THR A 21 -0.50 13.39 -7.61
CA THR A 21 -0.63 12.76 -6.30
C THR A 21 -1.10 11.30 -6.42
N VAL A 22 -2.12 11.02 -7.23
CA VAL A 22 -2.59 9.63 -7.47
C VAL A 22 -1.48 8.76 -8.03
N ALA A 23 -0.70 9.28 -9.00
CA ALA A 23 0.41 8.53 -9.58
C ALA A 23 1.51 8.24 -8.54
N ILE A 24 1.90 9.23 -7.76
CA ILE A 24 2.89 9.07 -6.68
C ILE A 24 2.43 8.02 -5.67
N LEU A 25 1.22 8.15 -5.16
CA LEU A 25 0.67 7.26 -4.15
C LEU A 25 0.49 5.84 -4.70
N GLY A 26 -0.11 5.69 -5.89
CA GLY A 26 -0.35 4.38 -6.48
C GLY A 26 0.92 3.62 -6.80
N LEU A 27 1.94 4.29 -7.33
CA LEU A 27 3.18 3.64 -7.75
C LEU A 27 4.21 3.44 -6.65
N LEU A 28 4.24 4.31 -5.63
CA LEU A 28 5.37 4.39 -4.72
C LEU A 28 5.07 4.02 -3.27
N HIS A 29 3.79 3.90 -2.84
CA HIS A 29 3.47 3.61 -1.44
C HIS A 29 4.18 2.36 -0.90
N ASP A 30 4.36 1.37 -1.73
CA ASP A 30 4.91 0.05 -1.41
C ASP A 30 6.37 -0.14 -1.89
N VAL A 31 7.07 0.93 -2.26
CA VAL A 31 8.46 0.84 -2.75
C VAL A 31 9.41 0.18 -1.75
N CYS A 32 9.07 0.15 -0.47
CA CYS A 32 9.78 -0.58 0.57
C CYS A 32 9.93 -2.09 0.28
N LYS A 33 9.05 -2.66 -0.55
CA LYS A 33 9.10 -4.06 -0.99
C LYS A 33 10.15 -4.32 -2.08
N ALA A 34 10.68 -3.26 -2.70
CA ALA A 34 11.71 -3.41 -3.72
C ALA A 34 13.01 -3.99 -3.14
N GLY A 35 13.50 -5.06 -3.76
CA GLY A 35 14.79 -5.68 -3.43
C GLY A 35 14.84 -6.47 -2.11
N VAL A 36 13.69 -6.78 -1.48
CA VAL A 36 13.65 -7.58 -0.24
C VAL A 36 13.33 -9.05 -0.47
N TYR A 37 12.82 -9.39 -1.64
CA TYR A 37 12.53 -10.79 -2.02
C TYR A 37 13.62 -11.33 -2.91
N HIS A 38 14.26 -12.41 -2.48
CA HIS A 38 15.35 -13.07 -3.19
C HIS A 38 14.93 -14.47 -3.60
N ALA A 39 15.04 -14.78 -4.89
CA ALA A 39 14.78 -16.12 -5.39
C ALA A 39 15.88 -17.06 -4.93
N GLU A 40 15.52 -18.23 -4.41
CA GLU A 40 16.44 -19.28 -4.02
C GLU A 40 15.83 -20.67 -4.21
N THR A 41 16.67 -21.66 -4.42
CA THR A 41 16.22 -23.05 -4.48
C THR A 41 15.93 -23.56 -3.07
N LYS A 42 14.68 -23.98 -2.86
CA LYS A 42 14.19 -24.58 -1.61
C LYS A 42 13.79 -26.03 -1.84
N ARG A 43 13.74 -26.81 -0.78
CA ARG A 43 13.30 -28.22 -0.82
C ARG A 43 11.97 -28.36 -0.08
N ARG A 44 11.07 -29.13 -0.68
CA ARG A 44 9.83 -29.54 -0.04
C ARG A 44 9.58 -31.02 -0.28
N ARG A 45 8.78 -31.63 0.57
CA ARG A 45 8.28 -32.97 0.34
C ARG A 45 6.99 -32.88 -0.48
N ASN A 46 6.98 -33.53 -1.65
CA ASN A 46 5.79 -33.57 -2.48
C ASN A 46 4.69 -34.32 -1.71
N PRO A 47 3.50 -33.72 -1.50
CA PRO A 47 2.44 -34.31 -0.68
C PRO A 47 1.83 -35.56 -1.32
N GLU A 48 1.90 -35.71 -2.65
CA GLU A 48 1.31 -36.83 -3.37
C GLU A 48 2.27 -38.03 -3.46
N THR A 49 3.55 -37.77 -3.73
CA THR A 49 4.53 -38.82 -3.95
C THR A 49 5.40 -39.14 -2.73
N GLY A 50 5.43 -38.21 -1.76
CA GLY A 50 6.28 -38.32 -0.56
C GLY A 50 7.78 -38.09 -0.85
N VAL A 51 8.17 -37.82 -2.09
CA VAL A 51 9.56 -37.61 -2.51
C VAL A 51 9.98 -36.17 -2.27
N TRP A 52 11.23 -35.94 -1.90
CA TRP A 52 11.80 -34.61 -1.79
C TRP A 52 12.10 -34.05 -3.18
N GLU A 53 11.61 -32.84 -3.43
CA GLU A 53 11.80 -32.09 -4.68
C GLU A 53 12.36 -30.70 -4.41
N ASP A 54 13.18 -30.22 -5.33
CA ASP A 54 13.65 -28.84 -5.30
C ASP A 54 12.67 -27.96 -6.08
N TYR A 55 12.39 -26.77 -5.53
CA TYR A 55 11.52 -25.78 -6.19
C TYR A 55 12.11 -24.38 -6.02
N LEU A 56 11.79 -23.49 -6.95
CA LEU A 56 12.14 -22.08 -6.85
C LEU A 56 11.19 -21.41 -5.84
N GLY A 57 11.74 -20.93 -4.75
CA GLY A 57 11.01 -20.18 -3.74
C GLY A 57 11.61 -18.80 -3.54
N TYR A 58 11.00 -18.00 -2.66
CA TYR A 58 11.50 -16.69 -2.30
C TYR A 58 11.80 -16.62 -0.81
N THR A 59 12.88 -15.91 -0.48
CA THR A 59 13.26 -15.58 0.90
C THR A 59 13.21 -14.08 1.08
N PHE A 60 12.57 -13.65 2.16
CA PHE A 60 12.52 -12.26 2.54
C PHE A 60 13.79 -11.89 3.31
N ARG A 61 14.51 -10.88 2.85
CA ARG A 61 15.68 -10.30 3.51
C ARG A 61 15.59 -8.79 3.41
N ASP A 62 15.35 -8.14 4.52
CA ASP A 62 15.29 -6.68 4.58
C ASP A 62 16.57 -6.12 5.21
N PRO A 63 17.45 -5.48 4.42
CA PRO A 63 18.67 -4.85 4.93
C PRO A 63 18.41 -3.53 5.65
N LEU A 64 17.20 -2.98 5.57
CA LEU A 64 16.82 -1.69 6.13
C LEU A 64 15.45 -1.76 6.83
N PRO A 65 15.38 -2.37 8.01
CA PRO A 65 14.11 -2.63 8.71
C PRO A 65 13.59 -1.37 9.44
N LEU A 66 13.08 -0.38 8.70
CA LEU A 66 12.54 0.88 9.24
C LEU A 66 11.04 0.84 9.55
N GLY A 67 10.37 -0.27 9.27
CA GLY A 67 8.91 -0.29 9.23
C GLY A 67 8.38 -0.05 7.81
N HIS A 68 7.13 -0.42 7.55
CA HIS A 68 6.63 -0.50 6.18
C HIS A 68 6.47 0.87 5.53
N GLY A 69 5.62 1.73 6.10
CA GLY A 69 5.38 3.08 5.57
C GLY A 69 6.60 3.99 5.71
N GLU A 70 7.31 3.93 6.84
CA GLU A 70 8.52 4.72 7.09
C GLU A 70 9.64 4.42 6.10
N LYS A 71 9.80 3.15 5.74
CA LYS A 71 10.80 2.74 4.75
C LYS A 71 10.47 3.26 3.37
N SER A 72 9.19 3.19 2.95
CA SER A 72 8.75 3.78 1.69
C SER A 72 9.04 5.28 1.67
N LEU A 73 8.65 6.03 2.70
CA LEU A 73 8.95 7.46 2.81
C LEU A 73 10.45 7.75 2.71
N TYR A 74 11.26 7.03 3.46
CA TYR A 74 12.71 7.21 3.44
C TYR A 74 13.31 6.97 2.04
N GLN A 75 12.84 5.93 1.35
CA GLN A 75 13.33 5.62 0.01
C GLN A 75 12.92 6.68 -1.02
N ILE A 76 11.65 7.11 -1.00
CA ILE A 76 11.10 8.12 -1.92
C ILE A 76 11.79 9.48 -1.71
N ALA A 77 11.92 9.92 -0.45
CA ALA A 77 12.51 11.22 -0.11
C ALA A 77 13.97 11.41 -0.57
N ARG A 78 14.65 10.34 -0.98
CA ARG A 78 15.99 10.41 -1.56
C ARG A 78 16.00 10.87 -3.01
N PHE A 79 14.84 10.87 -3.68
CA PHE A 79 14.71 11.11 -5.12
C PHE A 79 13.73 12.23 -5.44
N ILE A 80 12.62 12.30 -4.73
CA ILE A 80 11.60 13.33 -4.93
C ILE A 80 11.19 13.94 -3.58
N ARG A 81 10.71 15.18 -3.64
CA ARG A 81 10.08 15.83 -2.52
C ARG A 81 8.59 15.46 -2.52
N LEU A 82 8.11 14.91 -1.43
CA LEU A 82 6.69 14.67 -1.20
C LEU A 82 6.04 15.88 -0.54
N GLU A 83 4.80 16.14 -0.87
CA GLU A 83 3.94 17.02 -0.10
C GLU A 83 3.47 16.32 1.20
N ASP A 84 3.11 17.10 2.22
CA ASP A 84 2.77 16.56 3.53
C ASP A 84 1.61 15.55 3.47
N HIS A 85 0.61 15.81 2.64
CA HIS A 85 -0.53 14.90 2.47
C HIS A 85 -0.15 13.57 1.79
N GLU A 86 0.81 13.58 0.87
CA GLU A 86 1.36 12.39 0.23
C GLU A 86 2.19 11.57 1.22
N ALA A 87 3.03 12.26 1.98
CA ALA A 87 3.84 11.64 3.02
C ALA A 87 2.97 10.95 4.08
N LEU A 88 1.91 11.62 4.56
CA LEU A 88 0.96 11.05 5.51
C LEU A 88 0.23 9.84 4.91
N ALA A 89 -0.21 9.92 3.66
CA ALA A 89 -0.88 8.81 2.98
C ALA A 89 0.04 7.59 2.87
N ILE A 90 1.26 7.75 2.38
CA ILE A 90 2.25 6.67 2.27
C ILE A 90 2.60 6.10 3.65
N ARG A 91 2.83 6.97 4.66
CA ARG A 91 3.16 6.51 6.01
C ARG A 91 2.08 5.60 6.60
N TRP A 92 0.82 5.96 6.41
CA TRP A 92 -0.29 5.34 7.11
C TRP A 92 -1.20 4.47 6.23
N HIS A 93 -0.80 4.15 4.99
CA HIS A 93 -1.63 3.36 4.07
C HIS A 93 -2.02 1.98 4.63
N MET A 94 -1.19 1.37 5.47
CA MET A 94 -1.54 0.12 6.16
C MET A 94 -2.65 0.28 7.20
N GLY A 95 -3.05 1.51 7.55
CA GLY A 95 -4.10 1.77 8.53
C GLY A 95 -3.86 1.05 9.86
N ALA A 96 -4.87 0.39 10.40
CA ALA A 96 -4.80 -0.35 11.66
C ALA A 96 -3.91 -1.62 11.59
N TYR A 97 -3.48 -2.04 10.42
CA TYR A 97 -2.51 -3.14 10.26
C TYR A 97 -1.08 -2.70 10.53
N ASP A 98 -0.82 -1.40 10.53
CA ASP A 98 0.50 -0.84 10.87
C ASP A 98 0.89 -1.16 12.32
N THR A 99 2.16 -1.51 12.54
CA THR A 99 2.65 -1.91 13.87
C THR A 99 2.59 -0.75 14.86
N ALA A 100 2.88 0.47 14.43
CA ALA A 100 2.79 1.66 15.29
C ALA A 100 1.34 1.96 15.66
N ALA A 101 0.40 1.83 14.70
CA ALA A 101 -1.03 2.02 14.95
C ALA A 101 -1.60 1.01 15.96
N ARG A 102 -1.06 -0.21 16.02
CA ARG A 102 -1.47 -1.22 17.01
C ARG A 102 -1.11 -0.84 18.43
N THR A 103 -0.10 -0.01 18.61
CA THR A 103 0.35 0.45 19.93
C THR A 103 -0.42 1.70 20.36
N ASP A 104 -0.63 2.64 19.43
CA ASP A 104 -1.36 3.88 19.67
C ASP A 104 -2.00 4.37 18.37
N LEU A 105 -3.32 4.50 18.38
CA LEU A 105 -4.11 4.95 17.21
C LEU A 105 -4.14 6.47 17.05
N ARG A 106 -3.60 7.25 17.97
CA ARG A 106 -3.71 8.72 17.94
C ARG A 106 -3.10 9.33 16.70
N ASP A 107 -1.92 8.90 16.32
CA ASP A 107 -1.21 9.45 15.16
C ASP A 107 -1.89 9.05 13.85
N LEU A 108 -2.38 7.82 13.73
CA LEU A 108 -3.17 7.38 12.59
C LEU A 108 -4.47 8.19 12.46
N SER A 109 -5.20 8.37 13.57
CA SER A 109 -6.43 9.17 13.58
C SER A 109 -6.15 10.62 13.19
N ALA A 110 -5.10 11.22 13.75
CA ALA A 110 -4.69 12.57 13.40
C ALA A 110 -4.30 12.70 11.91
N ALA A 111 -3.63 11.70 11.35
CA ALA A 111 -3.30 11.69 9.93
C ALA A 111 -4.53 11.58 9.03
N MET A 112 -5.51 10.76 9.41
CA MET A 112 -6.79 10.65 8.70
C MET A 112 -7.60 11.96 8.75
N ASP A 113 -7.55 12.67 9.88
CA ASP A 113 -8.20 13.98 10.03
C ASP A 113 -7.47 15.08 9.24
N ALA A 114 -6.15 14.97 9.09
CA ALA A 114 -5.34 15.96 8.38
C ALA A 114 -5.55 15.94 6.87
N THR A 115 -5.78 14.77 6.29
CA THR A 115 -5.97 14.64 4.83
C THR A 115 -6.80 13.40 4.46
N PRO A 116 -7.73 13.53 3.48
CA PRO A 116 -8.48 12.40 2.98
C PRO A 116 -7.62 11.38 2.20
N TRP A 117 -6.41 11.75 1.80
CA TRP A 117 -5.53 10.87 1.02
C TRP A 117 -5.05 9.65 1.81
N VAL A 118 -4.93 9.74 3.13
CA VAL A 118 -4.62 8.59 4.00
C VAL A 118 -5.69 7.52 3.85
N TRP A 119 -6.95 7.91 3.94
CA TRP A 119 -8.08 6.99 3.81
C TRP A 119 -8.22 6.46 2.38
N ARG A 120 -8.15 7.33 1.39
CA ARG A 120 -8.28 6.95 -0.03
C ARG A 120 -7.24 5.93 -0.45
N LEU A 121 -5.97 6.13 -0.07
CA LEU A 121 -4.91 5.17 -0.40
C LEU A 121 -5.12 3.84 0.32
N HIS A 122 -5.44 3.87 1.61
CA HIS A 122 -5.74 2.66 2.38
C HIS A 122 -6.89 1.85 1.77
N GLU A 123 -7.99 2.52 1.41
CA GLU A 123 -9.14 1.86 0.78
C GLU A 123 -8.77 1.27 -0.59
N ALA A 124 -8.04 2.01 -1.43
CA ALA A 124 -7.61 1.54 -2.73
C ALA A 124 -6.70 0.30 -2.63
N ASP A 125 -5.73 0.31 -1.70
CA ASP A 125 -4.83 -0.81 -1.44
C ASP A 125 -5.61 -2.04 -0.94
N MET A 126 -6.56 -1.85 -0.03
CA MET A 126 -7.42 -2.93 0.46
C MET A 126 -8.32 -3.51 -0.66
N CYS A 127 -8.87 -2.65 -1.52
CA CYS A 127 -9.63 -3.11 -2.68
C CYS A 127 -8.76 -3.91 -3.65
N ALA A 128 -7.58 -3.43 -3.99
CA ALA A 128 -6.65 -4.14 -4.85
C ALA A 128 -6.31 -5.53 -4.27
N ALA A 129 -5.86 -5.59 -3.02
CA ALA A 129 -5.42 -6.83 -2.39
C ALA A 129 -6.55 -7.86 -2.16
N HIS A 130 -7.77 -7.40 -1.85
CA HIS A 130 -8.85 -8.29 -1.41
C HIS A 130 -9.96 -8.51 -2.43
N ILE A 131 -10.03 -7.70 -3.46
CA ILE A 131 -11.06 -7.78 -4.50
C ILE A 131 -10.42 -8.10 -5.85
N ASP A 132 -9.48 -7.23 -6.31
CA ASP A 132 -8.97 -7.29 -7.67
C ASP A 132 -7.90 -8.38 -7.84
N GLU A 133 -7.01 -8.56 -6.84
CA GLU A 133 -5.93 -9.55 -6.86
C GLU A 133 -6.35 -10.94 -6.34
N ARG A 134 -7.59 -11.09 -5.89
CA ARG A 134 -8.15 -12.41 -5.65
C ARG A 134 -8.26 -13.12 -7.00
N GLY A 135 -7.16 -13.76 -7.38
CA GLY A 135 -7.11 -14.58 -8.56
C GLY A 135 -8.28 -15.55 -8.54
N THR A 136 -8.94 -15.65 -9.65
CA THR A 136 -9.75 -16.80 -10.00
C THR A 136 -8.80 -18.00 -10.00
N ASP A 137 -8.62 -18.64 -8.84
CA ASP A 137 -8.11 -20.00 -8.76
C ASP A 137 -9.18 -20.88 -9.42
N GLU A 138 -9.17 -20.93 -10.76
CA GLU A 138 -9.80 -21.93 -11.59
C GLU A 138 -8.74 -22.91 -12.09
#